data_82dc8069b7d28760c386788c3c6e3a8d
#
_entry.id   82dc8069b7d28760c386788c3c6e3a8d
#
_cell.length_a   1.000
_cell.length_b   1.000
_cell.length_c   1.000
_cell.angle_alpha   90.00
_cell.angle_beta   90.00
_cell.angle_gamma   90.00
#
_symmetry.space_group_name_H-M   'P 1'
#
loop_
_entity.id
_entity.type
_entity.pdbx_description
1 polymer ?
#
loop_
_entity_poly.entity_id
_entity_poly.type
_entity_poly.pdbx_seq_one_letter_code
_entity_poly.pdbx_strand_id
1 'polypeptide(L)'
;MLAYHPIFFAVAAATAPAPSPQVALDELLAADRAFSAQSAKASDVTSGLAPMVDREAVVPVPGEGFAIGRDAVLASMRKIPGFKEGHATWTPVRGGISADGTQGFTYGFLTLSAGDPAKRERKYLAYWVKRPEGWRVAAYRQQVREAGEVSRAMMAPSLPAAGVQPVDDPAVIAAHKLSVASAEKAFSDRAQIVGLRNAFREYGREDAMNMYSGAGFAVGLDAVTAGFKEGEPTTIHWSTEHSFAASSGDLGVSIGTIRSNTPSADGSDKGFPFFTVWRRDAPDQPWRYIAE
;
A
#
# COMPACT_ATOMS: atom_id res chain seq x y z
N MET A 1 -26.70 48.08 -44.49
CA MET A 1 -25.73 47.70 -43.44
C MET A 1 -25.90 46.23 -43.15
N LEU A 2 -25.02 45.38 -43.70
CA LEU A 2 -25.00 43.93 -43.38
C LEU A 2 -24.10 43.74 -42.17
N ALA A 3 -24.65 43.18 -41.08
CA ALA A 3 -23.90 42.87 -39.87
C ALA A 3 -23.17 41.54 -40.06
N TYR A 4 -21.82 41.60 -40.03
CA TYR A 4 -20.96 40.43 -40.00
C TYR A 4 -20.96 39.84 -38.56
N HIS A 5 -21.43 38.59 -38.41
CA HIS A 5 -21.28 37.83 -37.18
C HIS A 5 -20.05 36.92 -37.29
N PRO A 6 -19.04 37.07 -36.45
CA PRO A 6 -17.92 36.13 -36.43
C PRO A 6 -18.37 34.78 -35.86
N ILE A 7 -18.21 33.70 -36.60
CA ILE A 7 -18.39 32.34 -36.14
C ILE A 7 -17.10 31.95 -35.41
N PHE A 8 -17.18 31.83 -34.09
CA PHE A 8 -16.09 31.23 -33.28
C PHE A 8 -16.17 29.72 -33.39
N PHE A 9 -15.23 29.09 -34.08
CA PHE A 9 -14.99 27.66 -33.99
C PHE A 9 -14.27 27.38 -32.67
N ALA A 10 -14.95 26.73 -31.71
CA ALA A 10 -14.31 26.15 -30.55
C ALA A 10 -13.50 24.93 -31.02
N VAL A 11 -12.18 25.04 -31.03
CA VAL A 11 -11.28 23.90 -31.21
C VAL A 11 -11.37 23.09 -29.94
N ALA A 12 -12.05 21.94 -29.98
CA ALA A 12 -12.01 20.98 -28.89
C ALA A 12 -10.56 20.50 -28.73
N ALA A 13 -9.94 20.84 -27.61
CA ALA A 13 -8.65 20.27 -27.25
C ALA A 13 -8.78 18.76 -27.20
N ALA A 14 -8.05 18.04 -28.04
CA ALA A 14 -7.99 16.59 -27.99
C ALA A 14 -7.43 16.20 -26.60
N THR A 15 -8.22 15.50 -25.80
CA THR A 15 -7.75 14.93 -24.53
C THR A 15 -6.64 13.93 -24.84
N ALA A 16 -5.51 14.05 -24.15
CA ALA A 16 -4.43 13.08 -24.27
C ALA A 16 -4.98 11.65 -24.00
N PRO A 17 -4.47 10.61 -24.67
CA PRO A 17 -4.93 9.25 -24.42
C PRO A 17 -4.68 8.85 -22.96
N ALA A 18 -5.52 7.96 -22.42
CA ALA A 18 -5.34 7.41 -21.08
C ALA A 18 -3.96 6.70 -20.98
N PRO A 19 -3.28 6.78 -19.84
CA PRO A 19 -1.99 6.12 -19.66
C PRO A 19 -2.15 4.61 -19.80
N SER A 20 -1.19 3.96 -20.47
CA SER A 20 -1.13 2.50 -20.45
C SER A 20 -0.79 2.02 -19.03
N PRO A 21 -1.57 1.09 -18.44
CA PRO A 21 -1.27 0.59 -17.09
C PRO A 21 0.14 -0.01 -16.98
N GLN A 22 0.62 -0.71 -18.00
CA GLN A 22 1.97 -1.27 -17.99
C GLN A 22 3.03 -0.15 -17.95
N VAL A 23 2.89 0.89 -18.77
CA VAL A 23 3.83 2.03 -18.79
C VAL A 23 3.83 2.73 -17.43
N ALA A 24 2.66 2.99 -16.85
CA ALA A 24 2.56 3.63 -15.52
C ALA A 24 3.19 2.77 -14.41
N LEU A 25 3.03 1.45 -14.48
CA LEU A 25 3.70 0.54 -13.56
C LEU A 25 5.22 0.53 -13.75
N ASP A 26 5.70 0.52 -14.98
CA ASP A 26 7.13 0.54 -15.28
C ASP A 26 7.78 1.84 -14.74
N GLU A 27 7.09 2.99 -14.85
CA GLU A 27 7.51 4.24 -14.23
C GLU A 27 7.58 4.14 -12.69
N LEU A 28 6.57 3.54 -12.05
CA LEU A 28 6.57 3.33 -10.60
C LEU A 28 7.73 2.44 -10.17
N LEU A 29 7.93 1.31 -10.83
CA LEU A 29 9.03 0.38 -10.52
C LEU A 29 10.41 1.00 -10.78
N ALA A 30 10.53 1.86 -11.79
CA ALA A 30 11.74 2.62 -12.05
C ALA A 30 12.02 3.62 -10.92
N ALA A 31 10.99 4.34 -10.44
CA ALA A 31 11.10 5.26 -9.32
C ALA A 31 11.49 4.52 -8.02
N ASP A 32 10.86 3.39 -7.72
CA ASP A 32 11.18 2.57 -6.55
C ASP A 32 12.66 2.12 -6.55
N ARG A 33 13.14 1.61 -7.69
CA ARG A 33 14.57 1.23 -7.85
C ARG A 33 15.51 2.44 -7.76
N ALA A 34 15.12 3.59 -8.30
CA ALA A 34 15.93 4.80 -8.24
C ALA A 34 16.08 5.31 -6.80
N PHE A 35 15.02 5.26 -5.99
CA PHE A 35 15.10 5.57 -4.56
C PHE A 35 15.98 4.59 -3.80
N SER A 36 15.92 3.29 -4.11
CA SER A 36 16.84 2.29 -3.54
C SER A 36 18.31 2.62 -3.86
N ALA A 37 18.60 2.92 -5.12
CA ALA A 37 19.94 3.28 -5.56
C ALA A 37 20.44 4.61 -4.93
N GLN A 38 19.55 5.57 -4.71
CA GLN A 38 19.86 6.81 -4.01
C GLN A 38 20.11 6.55 -2.52
N SER A 39 19.25 5.76 -1.87
CA SER A 39 19.38 5.39 -0.45
C SER A 39 20.69 4.64 -0.16
N ALA A 40 21.19 3.84 -1.09
CA ALA A 40 22.49 3.15 -0.98
C ALA A 40 23.68 4.11 -0.79
N LYS A 41 23.54 5.38 -1.11
CA LYS A 41 24.56 6.43 -1.02
C LYS A 41 24.36 7.36 0.18
N ALA A 42 23.28 7.15 0.95
CA ALA A 42 22.96 8.01 2.09
C ALA A 42 23.85 7.70 3.30
N SER A 43 24.04 8.69 4.17
CA SER A 43 24.82 8.56 5.40
C SER A 43 24.08 7.76 6.49
N ASP A 44 22.75 7.78 6.46
CA ASP A 44 21.87 7.03 7.37
C ASP A 44 20.59 6.61 6.65
N VAL A 45 19.92 5.59 7.22
CA VAL A 45 18.71 5.01 6.62
C VAL A 45 17.59 6.04 6.49
N THR A 46 17.39 6.88 7.50
CA THR A 46 16.30 7.89 7.48
C THR A 46 16.51 8.91 6.37
N SER A 47 17.74 9.42 6.21
CA SER A 47 18.10 10.35 5.13
C SER A 47 17.94 9.72 3.75
N GLY A 48 18.24 8.43 3.62
CA GLY A 48 18.06 7.69 2.37
C GLY A 48 16.58 7.50 1.99
N LEU A 49 15.70 7.27 2.97
CA LEU A 49 14.27 7.09 2.74
C LEU A 49 13.49 8.42 2.61
N ALA A 50 14.01 9.50 3.19
CA ALA A 50 13.33 10.79 3.25
C ALA A 50 12.82 11.34 1.90
N PRO A 51 13.57 11.23 0.77
CA PRO A 51 13.11 11.75 -0.52
C PRO A 51 11.83 11.10 -1.05
N MET A 52 11.57 9.84 -0.69
CA MET A 52 10.40 9.11 -1.18
C MET A 52 9.15 9.31 -0.34
N VAL A 53 9.24 9.85 0.89
CA VAL A 53 8.09 10.00 1.79
C VAL A 53 7.16 11.12 1.32
N ASP A 54 5.87 10.79 1.14
CA ASP A 54 4.83 11.75 0.78
C ASP A 54 4.54 12.74 1.93
N ARG A 55 4.11 13.94 1.59
CA ARG A 55 3.69 14.96 2.58
C ARG A 55 2.49 14.52 3.42
N GLU A 56 1.64 13.63 2.89
CA GLU A 56 0.45 13.10 3.54
C GLU A 56 0.64 11.64 4.01
N ALA A 57 1.89 11.15 4.06
CA ALA A 57 2.17 9.78 4.40
C ALA A 57 1.59 9.39 5.77
N VAL A 58 1.08 8.15 5.87
CA VAL A 58 0.61 7.54 7.11
C VAL A 58 1.38 6.24 7.31
N VAL A 59 2.19 6.17 8.35
CA VAL A 59 3.05 5.02 8.63
C VAL A 59 2.78 4.47 10.03
N PRO A 60 2.53 3.17 10.16
CA PRO A 60 2.40 2.51 11.45
C PRO A 60 3.65 2.67 12.31
N VAL A 61 3.46 3.06 13.57
CA VAL A 61 4.53 3.15 14.58
C VAL A 61 4.20 2.18 15.71
N PRO A 62 4.97 1.11 15.90
CA PRO A 62 4.69 0.11 16.93
C PRO A 62 4.54 0.75 18.32
N GLY A 63 3.40 0.52 18.97
CA GLY A 63 3.09 1.04 20.30
C GLY A 63 2.71 2.52 20.39
N GLU A 64 2.81 3.30 19.31
CA GLU A 64 2.49 4.73 19.25
C GLU A 64 1.30 5.06 18.32
N GLY A 65 0.77 4.08 17.56
CA GLY A 65 -0.29 4.30 16.56
C GLY A 65 0.28 4.66 15.19
N PHE A 66 0.05 5.88 14.70
CA PHE A 66 0.48 6.29 13.35
C PHE A 66 1.28 7.58 13.37
N ALA A 67 2.34 7.64 12.59
CA ALA A 67 2.98 8.88 12.20
C ALA A 67 2.28 9.43 10.95
N ILE A 68 1.75 10.65 11.04
CA ILE A 68 0.97 11.28 9.97
C ILE A 68 1.73 12.49 9.43
N GLY A 69 1.94 12.50 8.13
CA GLY A 69 2.72 13.51 7.44
C GLY A 69 4.22 13.23 7.46
N ARG A 70 4.92 13.78 6.46
CA ARG A 70 6.34 13.52 6.21
C ARG A 70 7.21 13.72 7.46
N ASP A 71 7.06 14.83 8.15
CA ASP A 71 7.95 15.18 9.27
C ASP A 71 7.78 14.23 10.45
N ALA A 72 6.53 13.85 10.78
CA ALA A 72 6.24 12.87 11.82
C ALA A 72 6.78 11.47 11.44
N VAL A 73 6.64 11.07 10.18
CA VAL A 73 7.19 9.81 9.67
C VAL A 73 8.70 9.78 9.80
N LEU A 74 9.40 10.82 9.36
CA LEU A 74 10.85 10.90 9.49
C LEU A 74 11.31 10.95 10.96
N ALA A 75 10.56 11.65 11.82
CA ALA A 75 10.84 11.67 13.26
C ALA A 75 10.67 10.26 13.89
N SER A 76 9.65 9.52 13.51
CA SER A 76 9.45 8.14 13.97
C SER A 76 10.54 7.19 13.46
N MET A 77 10.97 7.32 12.21
CA MET A 77 12.06 6.53 11.64
C MET A 77 13.38 6.72 12.40
N ARG A 78 13.70 7.95 12.83
CA ARG A 78 14.91 8.24 13.63
C ARG A 78 14.92 7.54 14.99
N LYS A 79 13.79 7.10 15.52
CA LYS A 79 13.69 6.34 16.77
C LYS A 79 14.00 4.85 16.58
N ILE A 80 13.96 4.33 15.36
CA ILE A 80 14.19 2.91 15.06
C ILE A 80 15.68 2.60 15.26
N PRO A 81 16.05 1.64 16.12
CA PRO A 81 17.42 1.20 16.25
C PRO A 81 18.01 0.77 14.91
N GLY A 82 19.20 1.26 14.58
CA GLY A 82 19.89 0.98 13.32
C GLY A 82 19.50 1.89 12.13
N PHE A 83 18.55 2.82 12.30
CA PHE A 83 18.20 3.78 11.24
C PHE A 83 19.02 5.08 11.28
N LYS A 84 19.82 5.28 12.31
CA LYS A 84 20.72 6.44 12.47
C LYS A 84 22.05 6.27 11.79
N GLU A 85 22.32 5.11 11.22
CA GLU A 85 23.59 4.74 10.61
C GLU A 85 23.37 3.80 9.43
N GLY A 86 24.36 3.71 8.56
CA GLY A 86 24.30 2.88 7.37
C GLY A 86 23.24 3.35 6.37
N HIS A 87 22.85 2.47 5.50
CA HIS A 87 21.86 2.74 4.45
C HIS A 87 20.93 1.55 4.25
N ALA A 88 19.82 1.78 3.59
CA ALA A 88 18.90 0.74 3.13
C ALA A 88 19.03 0.56 1.62
N THR A 89 18.98 -0.69 1.18
CA THR A 89 18.79 -1.04 -0.24
C THR A 89 17.63 -2.00 -0.35
N TRP A 90 16.88 -1.94 -1.45
CA TRP A 90 15.77 -2.85 -1.64
C TRP A 90 15.54 -3.18 -3.11
N THR A 91 14.82 -4.29 -3.31
CA THR A 91 14.44 -4.79 -4.63
C THR A 91 12.95 -5.11 -4.61
N PRO A 92 12.11 -4.43 -5.40
CA PRO A 92 10.73 -4.83 -5.60
C PRO A 92 10.67 -6.17 -6.32
N VAL A 93 9.77 -7.05 -5.88
CA VAL A 93 9.49 -8.33 -6.53
C VAL A 93 8.09 -8.38 -7.13
N ARG A 94 7.22 -7.43 -6.79
CA ARG A 94 5.93 -7.22 -7.42
C ARG A 94 5.50 -5.76 -7.29
N GLY A 95 4.71 -5.32 -8.26
CA GLY A 95 4.01 -4.04 -8.22
C GLY A 95 2.61 -4.15 -8.81
N GLY A 96 1.80 -3.13 -8.52
CA GLY A 96 0.49 -2.92 -9.13
C GLY A 96 0.21 -1.44 -9.27
N ILE A 97 -0.68 -1.10 -10.19
CA ILE A 97 -1.00 0.27 -10.57
C ILE A 97 -2.52 0.46 -10.69
N SER A 98 -3.03 1.65 -10.37
CA SER A 98 -4.42 2.05 -10.63
C SER A 98 -4.68 2.28 -12.12
N ALA A 99 -5.94 2.21 -12.53
CA ALA A 99 -6.33 2.42 -13.93
C ALA A 99 -6.01 3.85 -14.42
N ASP A 100 -6.03 4.83 -13.53
CA ASP A 100 -5.65 6.22 -13.83
C ASP A 100 -4.13 6.47 -13.79
N GLY A 101 -3.33 5.45 -13.42
CA GLY A 101 -1.88 5.55 -13.35
C GLY A 101 -1.34 6.49 -12.26
N THR A 102 -2.18 6.88 -11.27
CA THR A 102 -1.81 7.87 -10.24
C THR A 102 -1.46 7.27 -8.89
N GLN A 103 -1.86 6.03 -8.64
CA GLN A 103 -1.56 5.31 -7.40
C GLN A 103 -1.12 3.88 -7.71
N GLY A 104 -0.30 3.33 -6.82
CA GLY A 104 0.21 1.98 -6.99
C GLY A 104 0.77 1.41 -5.70
N PHE A 105 1.21 0.16 -5.75
CA PHE A 105 1.91 -0.47 -4.66
C PHE A 105 3.10 -1.26 -5.17
N THR A 106 4.09 -1.43 -4.31
CA THR A 106 5.22 -2.34 -4.53
C THR A 106 5.49 -3.10 -3.24
N TYR A 107 5.97 -4.34 -3.36
CA TYR A 107 6.53 -5.06 -2.24
C TYR A 107 7.78 -5.83 -2.66
N GLY A 108 8.63 -6.11 -1.68
CA GLY A 108 9.89 -6.76 -1.95
C GLY A 108 10.76 -6.95 -0.72
N PHE A 109 12.04 -7.11 -0.97
CA PHE A 109 13.04 -7.36 0.06
C PHE A 109 13.93 -6.14 0.25
N LEU A 110 14.19 -5.82 1.51
CA LEU A 110 15.02 -4.69 1.94
C LEU A 110 16.16 -5.21 2.82
N THR A 111 17.35 -4.65 2.63
CA THR A 111 18.54 -4.95 3.43
C THR A 111 19.09 -3.67 4.05
N LEU A 112 19.37 -3.70 5.35
CA LEU A 112 20.11 -2.65 6.05
C LEU A 112 21.61 -2.97 6.07
N SER A 113 22.45 -1.98 5.79
CA SER A 113 23.93 -2.17 5.79
C SER A 113 24.52 -2.15 7.20
N ALA A 114 23.82 -1.60 8.19
CA ALA A 114 24.28 -1.47 9.56
C ALA A 114 23.25 -2.02 10.57
N GLY A 115 23.57 -1.95 11.84
CA GLY A 115 22.74 -2.44 12.93
C GLY A 115 22.91 -3.95 13.20
N ASP A 116 21.99 -4.52 13.97
CA ASP A 116 21.97 -5.94 14.34
C ASP A 116 21.88 -6.84 13.10
N PRO A 117 22.89 -7.69 12.80
CA PRO A 117 22.88 -8.57 11.63
C PRO A 117 21.63 -9.42 11.49
N ALA A 118 21.04 -9.89 12.61
CA ALA A 118 19.84 -10.71 12.61
C ALA A 118 18.57 -9.93 12.17
N LYS A 119 18.64 -8.59 12.10
CA LYS A 119 17.51 -7.71 11.78
C LYS A 119 17.72 -6.91 10.50
N ARG A 120 18.79 -7.16 9.75
CA ARG A 120 19.10 -6.44 8.52
C ARG A 120 18.24 -6.84 7.35
N GLU A 121 17.92 -8.13 7.24
CA GLU A 121 17.09 -8.63 6.15
C GLU A 121 15.62 -8.44 6.48
N ARG A 122 14.88 -7.76 5.60
CA ARG A 122 13.50 -7.35 5.82
C ARG A 122 12.63 -7.58 4.59
N LYS A 123 11.34 -7.60 4.80
CA LYS A 123 10.29 -7.48 3.77
C LYS A 123 9.66 -6.10 3.88
N TYR A 124 9.19 -5.54 2.78
CA TYR A 124 8.45 -4.29 2.77
C TYR A 124 7.21 -4.36 1.87
N LEU A 125 6.23 -3.54 2.20
CA LEU A 125 5.07 -3.18 1.38
C LEU A 125 4.95 -1.66 1.41
N ALA A 126 4.87 -1.05 0.23
CA ALA A 126 4.74 0.40 0.06
C ALA A 126 3.54 0.71 -0.84
N TYR A 127 2.73 1.69 -0.44
CA TYR A 127 1.68 2.28 -1.27
C TYR A 127 2.13 3.65 -1.74
N TRP A 128 1.99 3.89 -3.04
CA TRP A 128 2.55 5.03 -3.74
C TRP A 128 1.47 5.93 -4.31
N VAL A 129 1.74 7.24 -4.31
CA VAL A 129 0.94 8.26 -4.98
C VAL A 129 1.83 9.04 -5.95
N LYS A 130 1.32 9.33 -7.14
CA LYS A 130 2.03 10.14 -8.14
C LYS A 130 1.72 11.61 -7.88
N ARG A 131 2.75 12.38 -7.58
CA ARG A 131 2.68 13.84 -7.36
C ARG A 131 3.29 14.56 -8.58
N PRO A 132 3.13 15.87 -8.73
CA PRO A 132 3.79 16.63 -9.81
C PRO A 132 5.31 16.42 -9.83
N GLU A 133 5.93 16.26 -8.65
CA GLU A 133 7.37 16.01 -8.48
C GLU A 133 7.76 14.52 -8.60
N GLY A 134 6.85 13.64 -8.99
CA GLY A 134 7.04 12.20 -9.17
C GLY A 134 6.41 11.34 -8.08
N TRP A 135 6.77 10.05 -8.07
CA TRP A 135 6.22 9.06 -7.16
C TRP A 135 6.65 9.30 -5.70
N ARG A 136 5.71 9.18 -4.75
CA ARG A 136 5.93 9.28 -3.31
C ARG A 136 5.21 8.18 -2.56
N VAL A 137 5.80 7.71 -1.46
CA VAL A 137 5.21 6.69 -0.58
C VAL A 137 4.23 7.34 0.38
N ALA A 138 2.96 6.96 0.26
CA ALA A 138 1.87 7.43 1.11
C ALA A 138 1.61 6.50 2.30
N ALA A 139 1.91 5.20 2.19
CA ALA A 139 1.88 4.25 3.29
C ALA A 139 3.02 3.24 3.16
N TYR A 140 3.56 2.81 4.30
CA TYR A 140 4.73 1.95 4.32
C TYR A 140 4.72 1.04 5.54
N ARG A 141 5.05 -0.23 5.31
CA ARG A 141 5.29 -1.21 6.36
C ARG A 141 6.52 -2.02 6.02
N GLN A 142 7.29 -2.36 7.02
CA GLN A 142 8.40 -3.31 6.91
C GLN A 142 8.45 -4.22 8.13
N GLN A 143 9.00 -5.40 7.95
CA GLN A 143 9.27 -6.32 9.05
C GLN A 143 10.55 -7.11 8.79
N VAL A 144 11.22 -7.51 9.87
CA VAL A 144 12.33 -8.46 9.80
C VAL A 144 11.82 -9.77 9.22
N ARG A 145 12.53 -10.34 8.26
CA ARG A 145 12.24 -11.67 7.74
C ARG A 145 13.09 -12.73 8.44
N GLU A 146 12.60 -13.94 8.49
CA GLU A 146 13.40 -15.09 8.92
C GLU A 146 14.52 -15.39 7.92
N ALA A 147 15.56 -16.08 8.38
CA ALA A 147 16.62 -16.56 7.51
C ALA A 147 16.06 -17.61 6.52
N GLY A 148 16.60 -17.61 5.32
CA GLY A 148 16.20 -18.54 4.27
C GLY A 148 16.37 -17.94 2.88
N GLU A 149 16.46 -18.81 1.90
CA GLU A 149 16.53 -18.41 0.49
C GLU A 149 15.18 -17.87 0.02
N VAL A 150 15.22 -16.81 -0.78
CA VAL A 150 14.05 -16.19 -1.38
C VAL A 150 14.32 -15.84 -2.84
N SER A 151 13.33 -15.99 -3.68
CA SER A 151 13.40 -15.48 -5.05
C SER A 151 13.23 -13.95 -5.05
N ARG A 152 14.15 -13.27 -5.73
CA ARG A 152 14.04 -11.82 -6.01
C ARG A 152 13.59 -11.54 -7.45
N ALA A 153 13.14 -12.58 -8.17
CA ALA A 153 12.57 -12.42 -9.51
C ALA A 153 11.25 -11.65 -9.45
N MET A 154 11.01 -10.84 -10.47
CA MET A 154 9.74 -10.13 -10.61
C MET A 154 8.59 -11.12 -10.83
N MET A 155 7.55 -10.97 -10.05
CA MET A 155 6.29 -11.69 -10.18
C MET A 155 5.36 -10.99 -11.18
N ALA A 156 4.33 -11.70 -11.63
CA ALA A 156 3.30 -11.11 -12.49
C ALA A 156 2.68 -9.86 -11.81
N PRO A 157 2.60 -8.74 -12.53
CA PRO A 157 2.09 -7.49 -11.95
C PRO A 157 0.58 -7.54 -11.72
N SER A 158 0.09 -6.67 -10.81
CA SER A 158 -1.34 -6.42 -10.65
C SER A 158 -1.73 -5.21 -11.51
N LEU A 159 -2.37 -5.47 -12.66
CA LEU A 159 -2.78 -4.45 -13.62
C LEU A 159 -4.30 -4.37 -13.73
N PRO A 160 -4.88 -3.17 -13.92
CA PRO A 160 -6.26 -3.04 -14.42
C PRO A 160 -6.35 -3.46 -15.89
N ALA A 161 -7.55 -3.81 -16.34
CA ALA A 161 -7.78 -4.25 -17.72
C ALA A 161 -7.48 -3.16 -18.77
N ALA A 162 -7.71 -1.88 -18.41
CA ALA A 162 -7.46 -0.72 -19.26
C ALA A 162 -7.09 0.51 -18.43
N GLY A 163 -6.41 1.46 -19.05
CA GLY A 163 -6.16 2.77 -18.49
C GLY A 163 -7.38 3.67 -18.63
N VAL A 164 -7.56 4.59 -17.67
CA VAL A 164 -8.57 5.65 -17.72
C VAL A 164 -7.91 7.00 -17.42
N GLN A 165 -8.55 8.09 -17.80
CA GLN A 165 -8.08 9.43 -17.43
C GLN A 165 -8.24 9.65 -15.92
N PRO A 166 -7.24 10.24 -15.24
CA PRO A 166 -7.40 10.66 -13.86
C PRO A 166 -8.48 11.75 -13.74
N VAL A 167 -9.23 11.71 -12.65
CA VAL A 167 -10.24 12.72 -12.32
C VAL A 167 -9.74 13.55 -11.15
N ASP A 168 -9.62 14.85 -11.32
CA ASP A 168 -9.27 15.79 -10.26
C ASP A 168 -10.54 16.34 -9.60
N ASP A 169 -11.29 15.45 -8.93
CA ASP A 169 -12.49 15.77 -8.17
C ASP A 169 -12.34 15.23 -6.74
N PRO A 170 -12.16 16.11 -5.75
CA PRO A 170 -12.03 15.71 -4.36
C PRO A 170 -13.23 14.90 -3.83
N ALA A 171 -14.45 15.16 -4.34
CA ALA A 171 -15.66 14.42 -3.91
C ALA A 171 -15.63 12.97 -4.41
N VAL A 172 -15.20 12.76 -5.66
CA VAL A 172 -15.01 11.42 -6.24
C VAL A 172 -13.94 10.64 -5.45
N ILE A 173 -12.80 11.28 -5.20
CA ILE A 173 -11.71 10.65 -4.43
C ILE A 173 -12.18 10.33 -3.00
N ALA A 174 -12.90 11.23 -2.33
CA ALA A 174 -13.44 11.00 -0.99
C ALA A 174 -14.44 9.82 -0.97
N ALA A 175 -15.33 9.72 -1.98
CA ALA A 175 -16.24 8.60 -2.11
C ALA A 175 -15.50 7.26 -2.27
N HIS A 176 -14.42 7.21 -3.04
CA HIS A 176 -13.60 6.01 -3.19
C HIS A 176 -12.85 5.65 -1.89
N LYS A 177 -12.31 6.62 -1.16
CA LYS A 177 -11.72 6.38 0.17
C LYS A 177 -12.71 5.77 1.15
N LEU A 178 -13.95 6.29 1.20
CA LEU A 178 -15.02 5.74 2.02
C LEU A 178 -15.42 4.32 1.58
N SER A 179 -15.43 4.05 0.28
CA SER A 179 -15.72 2.72 -0.27
C SER A 179 -14.66 1.69 0.14
N VAL A 180 -13.37 2.05 0.13
CA VAL A 180 -12.28 1.20 0.64
C VAL A 180 -12.43 0.93 2.14
N ALA A 181 -12.69 1.97 2.94
CA ALA A 181 -12.89 1.82 4.38
C ALA A 181 -14.13 0.96 4.70
N SER A 182 -15.19 1.06 3.90
CA SER A 182 -16.39 0.22 4.03
C SER A 182 -16.10 -1.24 3.69
N ALA A 183 -15.26 -1.51 2.69
CA ALA A 183 -14.84 -2.87 2.35
C ALA A 183 -14.02 -3.50 3.49
N GLU A 184 -13.10 -2.73 4.07
CA GLU A 184 -12.32 -3.17 5.24
C GLU A 184 -13.22 -3.49 6.43
N LYS A 185 -14.20 -2.60 6.71
CA LYS A 185 -15.16 -2.85 7.79
C LYS A 185 -15.99 -4.11 7.52
N ALA A 186 -16.51 -4.28 6.30
CA ALA A 186 -17.28 -5.47 5.93
C ALA A 186 -16.45 -6.76 6.07
N PHE A 187 -15.16 -6.70 5.77
CA PHE A 187 -14.22 -7.81 5.98
C PHE A 187 -14.07 -8.14 7.48
N SER A 188 -13.86 -7.13 8.33
CA SER A 188 -13.79 -7.31 9.78
C SER A 188 -15.09 -7.88 10.36
N ASP A 189 -16.24 -7.34 9.96
CA ASP A 189 -17.57 -7.82 10.39
C ASP A 189 -17.82 -9.27 9.94
N ARG A 190 -17.44 -9.60 8.71
CA ARG A 190 -17.59 -10.95 8.17
C ARG A 190 -16.75 -11.97 8.92
N ALA A 191 -15.52 -11.57 9.30
CA ALA A 191 -14.63 -12.43 10.09
C ALA A 191 -15.23 -12.80 11.44
N GLN A 192 -16.06 -11.93 12.07
CA GLN A 192 -16.77 -12.25 13.31
C GLN A 192 -17.78 -13.39 13.13
N ILE A 193 -18.28 -13.59 11.91
CA ILE A 193 -19.34 -14.57 11.61
C ILE A 193 -18.72 -15.89 11.13
N VAL A 194 -17.75 -15.85 10.23
CA VAL A 194 -17.24 -17.03 9.52
C VAL A 194 -15.83 -17.44 9.96
N GLY A 195 -15.19 -16.66 10.83
CA GLY A 195 -13.79 -16.82 11.23
C GLY A 195 -12.80 -16.23 10.22
N LEU A 196 -11.56 -16.04 10.65
CA LEU A 196 -10.52 -15.39 9.82
C LEU A 196 -10.27 -16.13 8.52
N ARG A 197 -10.09 -17.46 8.55
CA ARG A 197 -9.77 -18.25 7.36
C ARG A 197 -10.77 -18.04 6.22
N ASN A 198 -12.06 -18.14 6.52
CA ASN A 198 -13.11 -17.99 5.52
C ASN A 198 -13.25 -16.54 5.07
N ALA A 199 -13.16 -15.58 5.99
CA ALA A 199 -13.22 -14.17 5.65
C ALA A 199 -12.05 -13.77 4.71
N PHE A 200 -10.82 -14.21 5.00
CA PHE A 200 -9.67 -13.98 4.12
C PHE A 200 -9.86 -14.60 2.73
N ARG A 201 -10.50 -15.76 2.62
CA ARG A 201 -10.84 -16.35 1.33
C ARG A 201 -11.93 -15.58 0.57
N GLU A 202 -12.95 -15.13 1.28
CA GLU A 202 -14.07 -14.40 0.68
C GLU A 202 -13.66 -13.00 0.18
N TYR A 203 -12.73 -12.32 0.88
CA TYR A 203 -12.33 -10.95 0.57
C TYR A 203 -11.01 -10.85 -0.21
N GLY A 204 -10.23 -11.89 -0.33
CA GLY A 204 -8.96 -11.87 -1.05
C GLY A 204 -9.10 -12.11 -2.55
N ARG A 205 -8.12 -11.60 -3.29
CA ARG A 205 -7.87 -12.01 -4.68
C ARG A 205 -7.12 -13.34 -4.69
N GLU A 206 -7.25 -14.10 -5.76
CA GLU A 206 -6.51 -15.37 -5.93
C GLU A 206 -5.00 -15.17 -5.82
N ASP A 207 -4.49 -14.03 -6.24
CA ASP A 207 -3.08 -13.63 -6.23
C ASP A 207 -2.72 -12.72 -5.04
N ALA A 208 -3.53 -12.70 -3.98
CA ALA A 208 -3.29 -11.92 -2.77
C ALA A 208 -1.97 -12.31 -2.10
N MET A 209 -1.34 -11.35 -1.44
CA MET A 209 -0.10 -11.53 -0.69
C MET A 209 -0.25 -11.07 0.76
N ASN A 210 0.34 -11.82 1.68
CA ASN A 210 0.53 -11.39 3.06
C ASN A 210 2.00 -11.47 3.47
N MET A 211 2.44 -10.47 4.26
CA MET A 211 3.82 -10.36 4.76
C MET A 211 4.09 -11.21 6.01
N TYR A 212 3.31 -12.19 6.35
CA TYR A 212 3.48 -13.01 7.56
C TYR A 212 4.95 -13.23 7.97
N SER A 213 5.19 -13.79 9.15
CA SER A 213 6.51 -14.32 9.54
C SER A 213 7.05 -15.28 8.46
N GLY A 214 8.33 -15.59 8.53
CA GLY A 214 9.00 -16.43 7.53
C GLY A 214 9.92 -15.66 6.59
N ALA A 215 10.68 -16.39 5.79
CA ALA A 215 11.68 -15.81 4.90
C ALA A 215 11.05 -15.04 3.73
N GLY A 216 10.03 -15.59 3.10
CA GLY A 216 9.33 -15.03 1.94
C GLY A 216 7.95 -14.45 2.26
N PHE A 217 7.17 -14.25 1.20
CA PHE A 217 5.77 -13.83 1.25
C PHE A 217 4.84 -15.02 1.12
N ALA A 218 3.69 -14.99 1.81
CA ALA A 218 2.59 -15.89 1.50
C ALA A 218 1.84 -15.34 0.29
N VAL A 219 1.84 -16.07 -0.82
CA VAL A 219 1.21 -15.63 -2.09
C VAL A 219 0.15 -16.64 -2.50
N GLY A 220 -1.03 -16.12 -2.84
CA GLY A 220 -2.22 -16.91 -3.14
C GLY A 220 -3.04 -17.24 -1.89
N LEU A 221 -4.36 -17.38 -2.06
CA LEU A 221 -5.29 -17.56 -0.95
C LEU A 221 -4.97 -18.78 -0.07
N ASP A 222 -4.48 -19.87 -0.66
CA ASP A 222 -4.11 -21.05 0.12
C ASP A 222 -2.94 -20.77 1.07
N ALA A 223 -1.88 -20.12 0.58
CA ALA A 223 -0.73 -19.74 1.40
C ALA A 223 -1.10 -18.69 2.45
N VAL A 224 -1.89 -17.69 2.07
CA VAL A 224 -2.36 -16.64 3.00
C VAL A 224 -3.23 -17.22 4.11
N THR A 225 -4.06 -18.22 3.82
CA THR A 225 -5.00 -18.78 4.80
C THR A 225 -4.47 -20.02 5.54
N ALA A 226 -3.29 -20.52 5.18
CA ALA A 226 -2.71 -21.72 5.78
C ALA A 226 -2.47 -21.61 7.30
N GLY A 227 -2.18 -20.37 7.80
CA GLY A 227 -1.95 -20.11 9.21
C GLY A 227 -3.21 -20.00 10.07
N PHE A 228 -4.40 -19.92 9.46
CA PHE A 228 -5.67 -19.83 10.19
C PHE A 228 -6.34 -21.18 10.30
N LYS A 229 -6.82 -21.52 11.50
CA LYS A 229 -7.60 -22.74 11.70
C LYS A 229 -9.01 -22.60 11.14
N GLU A 230 -9.55 -23.68 10.66
CA GLU A 230 -10.90 -23.74 10.15
C GLU A 230 -11.92 -23.79 11.29
N GLY A 231 -13.01 -23.01 11.14
CA GLY A 231 -14.11 -23.01 12.13
C GLY A 231 -13.81 -22.30 13.45
N GLU A 232 -12.60 -21.76 13.66
CA GLU A 232 -12.31 -20.96 14.85
C GLU A 232 -12.97 -19.57 14.76
N PRO A 233 -13.71 -19.15 15.81
CA PRO A 233 -14.17 -17.77 15.93
C PRO A 233 -12.98 -16.81 15.92
N THR A 234 -13.13 -15.65 15.30
CA THR A 234 -12.10 -14.63 15.39
C THR A 234 -12.06 -14.02 16.80
N THR A 235 -10.86 -13.82 17.31
CA THR A 235 -10.61 -13.16 18.61
C THR A 235 -10.25 -11.69 18.46
N ILE A 236 -10.24 -11.19 17.23
CA ILE A 236 -9.84 -9.83 16.88
C ILE A 236 -10.87 -9.19 15.95
N HIS A 237 -10.95 -7.88 16.03
CA HIS A 237 -11.65 -7.02 15.07
C HIS A 237 -10.72 -5.88 14.65
N TRP A 238 -11.04 -5.21 13.55
CA TRP A 238 -10.23 -4.09 13.08
C TRP A 238 -11.08 -3.01 12.42
N SER A 239 -10.52 -1.81 12.40
CA SER A 239 -11.18 -0.63 11.83
C SER A 239 -10.19 0.26 11.11
N THR A 240 -10.62 0.83 9.98
CA THR A 240 -9.86 1.81 9.21
C THR A 240 -9.86 3.16 9.93
N GLU A 241 -8.69 3.78 10.00
CA GLU A 241 -8.49 5.14 10.53
C GLU A 241 -8.08 6.09 9.39
N HIS A 242 -7.33 5.60 8.41
CA HIS A 242 -6.87 6.35 7.24
C HIS A 242 -7.04 5.53 5.98
N SER A 243 -7.28 6.21 4.85
CA SER A 243 -7.36 5.56 3.54
C SER A 243 -6.87 6.47 2.43
N PHE A 244 -6.31 5.85 1.38
CA PHE A 244 -6.06 6.49 0.08
C PHE A 244 -6.80 5.70 -0.99
N ALA A 245 -7.22 6.37 -2.05
CA ALA A 245 -7.82 5.72 -3.20
C ALA A 245 -7.53 6.50 -4.48
N ALA A 246 -7.29 5.79 -5.56
CA ALA A 246 -7.15 6.37 -6.89
C ALA A 246 -8.47 6.97 -7.37
N SER A 247 -8.40 8.00 -8.21
CA SER A 247 -9.60 8.64 -8.78
C SER A 247 -10.39 7.71 -9.70
N SER A 248 -9.72 6.72 -10.27
CA SER A 248 -10.36 5.61 -11.02
C SER A 248 -11.19 4.67 -10.15
N GLY A 249 -11.00 4.69 -8.84
CA GLY A 249 -11.75 3.88 -7.89
C GLY A 249 -11.50 2.38 -7.98
N ASP A 250 -10.41 1.92 -8.59
CA ASP A 250 -10.07 0.50 -8.76
C ASP A 250 -8.95 0.02 -7.83
N LEU A 251 -8.17 0.96 -7.24
CA LEU A 251 -7.08 0.70 -6.32
C LEU A 251 -7.16 1.64 -5.14
N GLY A 252 -6.93 1.12 -3.93
CA GLY A 252 -6.88 1.90 -2.71
C GLY A 252 -6.17 1.17 -1.58
N VAL A 253 -6.00 1.84 -0.46
CA VAL A 253 -5.40 1.30 0.75
C VAL A 253 -6.18 1.75 1.98
N SER A 254 -6.40 0.83 2.91
CA SER A 254 -6.88 1.08 4.26
C SER A 254 -5.75 0.88 5.26
N ILE A 255 -5.71 1.74 6.25
CA ILE A 255 -4.71 1.74 7.32
C ILE A 255 -5.48 1.94 8.62
N GLY A 256 -5.23 1.09 9.60
CA GLY A 256 -5.98 1.16 10.84
C GLY A 256 -5.41 0.26 11.92
N THR A 257 -6.24 -0.07 12.90
CA THR A 257 -5.82 -0.82 14.08
C THR A 257 -6.65 -2.09 14.26
N ILE A 258 -5.95 -3.21 14.48
CA ILE A 258 -6.50 -4.49 14.92
C ILE A 258 -6.55 -4.46 16.44
N ARG A 259 -7.68 -4.86 17.03
CA ARG A 259 -7.88 -4.94 18.49
C ARG A 259 -8.43 -6.31 18.89
N SER A 260 -8.16 -6.70 20.12
CA SER A 260 -8.76 -7.88 20.72
C SER A 260 -10.27 -7.70 20.91
N ASN A 261 -11.06 -8.76 20.69
CA ASN A 261 -12.49 -8.80 21.05
C ASN A 261 -12.68 -8.85 22.57
N THR A 262 -11.63 -9.20 23.30
CA THR A 262 -11.60 -9.20 24.77
C THR A 262 -10.51 -8.22 25.21
N PRO A 263 -10.87 -6.94 25.43
CA PRO A 263 -9.91 -5.92 25.87
C PRO A 263 -9.28 -6.30 27.21
N SER A 264 -8.02 -5.90 27.42
CA SER A 264 -7.35 -6.02 28.71
C SER A 264 -8.12 -5.24 29.79
N ALA A 265 -8.26 -5.80 30.98
CA ALA A 265 -8.99 -5.19 32.09
C ALA A 265 -8.40 -3.81 32.52
N ASP A 266 -7.11 -3.59 32.28
CA ASP A 266 -6.37 -2.36 32.59
C ASP A 266 -6.34 -1.33 31.44
N GLY A 267 -7.03 -1.62 30.31
CA GLY A 267 -7.06 -0.76 29.13
C GLY A 267 -5.71 -0.64 28.40
N SER A 268 -4.74 -1.51 28.68
CA SER A 268 -3.40 -1.48 28.09
C SER A 268 -3.36 -1.94 26.63
N ASP A 269 -4.45 -2.50 26.10
CA ASP A 269 -4.53 -2.98 24.70
C ASP A 269 -4.53 -1.82 23.71
N LYS A 270 -3.35 -1.49 23.22
CA LYS A 270 -3.17 -0.45 22.18
C LYS A 270 -3.49 -0.95 20.77
N GLY A 271 -3.73 -2.24 20.61
CA GLY A 271 -3.92 -2.87 19.31
C GLY A 271 -2.66 -2.94 18.45
N PHE A 272 -2.82 -3.49 17.26
CA PHE A 272 -1.76 -3.63 16.27
C PHE A 272 -2.14 -2.90 14.99
N PRO A 273 -1.25 -2.10 14.40
CA PRO A 273 -1.54 -1.43 13.14
C PRO A 273 -1.60 -2.44 11.99
N PHE A 274 -2.52 -2.22 11.07
CA PHE A 274 -2.59 -2.92 9.80
C PHE A 274 -2.51 -1.95 8.61
N PHE A 275 -2.26 -2.53 7.44
CA PHE A 275 -2.16 -1.82 6.18
C PHE A 275 -2.56 -2.80 5.07
N THR A 276 -3.70 -2.59 4.43
CA THR A 276 -4.27 -3.48 3.41
C THR A 276 -4.48 -2.74 2.10
N VAL A 277 -3.89 -3.24 1.03
CA VAL A 277 -4.11 -2.76 -0.34
C VAL A 277 -5.30 -3.49 -0.95
N TRP A 278 -6.23 -2.73 -1.47
CA TRP A 278 -7.48 -3.18 -2.07
C TRP A 278 -7.50 -2.91 -3.57
N ARG A 279 -8.03 -3.87 -4.33
CA ARG A 279 -8.29 -3.75 -5.76
C ARG A 279 -9.68 -4.24 -6.10
N ARG A 280 -10.30 -3.63 -7.10
CA ARG A 280 -11.49 -4.14 -7.81
C ARG A 280 -11.30 -3.99 -9.31
N ASP A 281 -11.94 -4.87 -10.09
CA ASP A 281 -11.73 -4.90 -11.54
C ASP A 281 -12.53 -3.81 -12.27
N ALA A 282 -13.61 -3.29 -11.64
CA ALA A 282 -14.39 -2.15 -12.10
C ALA A 282 -15.05 -1.43 -10.90
N PRO A 283 -15.46 -0.16 -11.02
CA PRO A 283 -16.04 0.63 -9.92
C PRO A 283 -17.32 0.03 -9.29
N ASP A 284 -18.06 -0.79 -10.00
CA ASP A 284 -19.26 -1.51 -9.55
C ASP A 284 -18.97 -2.91 -8.99
N GLN A 285 -17.72 -3.38 -9.10
CA GLN A 285 -17.31 -4.68 -8.59
C GLN A 285 -16.87 -4.60 -7.12
N PRO A 286 -16.96 -5.72 -6.37
CA PRO A 286 -16.53 -5.74 -4.98
C PRO A 286 -15.02 -5.55 -4.84
N TRP A 287 -14.64 -4.82 -3.79
CA TRP A 287 -13.24 -4.74 -3.38
C TRP A 287 -12.73 -6.10 -2.92
N ARG A 288 -11.50 -6.41 -3.30
CA ARG A 288 -10.74 -7.58 -2.85
C ARG A 288 -9.35 -7.14 -2.43
N TYR A 289 -8.87 -7.59 -1.27
CA TYR A 289 -7.49 -7.27 -0.89
C TYR A 289 -6.50 -8.00 -1.80
N ILE A 290 -5.37 -7.34 -2.08
CA ILE A 290 -4.29 -7.82 -2.94
C ILE A 290 -2.95 -7.92 -2.22
N ALA A 291 -2.71 -7.11 -1.18
CA ALA A 291 -1.48 -7.13 -0.39
C ALA A 291 -1.71 -6.63 1.04
N GLU A 292 -1.07 -7.27 2.03
CA GLU A 292 -1.15 -6.93 3.44
C GLU A 292 0.17 -7.22 4.20
#